data_12717420903a925e879a15d32467aecb
#
_entry.id   12717420903a925e879a15d32467aecb
#
_cell.length_a   1.000
_cell.length_b   1.000
_cell.length_c   1.000
_cell.angle_alpha   90.00
_cell.angle_beta   90.00
_cell.angle_gamma   90.00
#
_symmetry.space_group_name_H-M   'P 1'
#
loop_
_entity.id
_entity.type
_entity.pdbx_description
1 polymer ?
#
loop_
_entity_poly.entity_id
_entity_poly.type
_entity_poly.pdbx_seq_one_letter_code
_entity_poly.pdbx_strand_id
1 'polypeptide(L)'
;MRKNYFAFMALSLLLLLTACTGLPTITINQATPGVTITGSQTPGTGEEQQLAQQLLKQINQDRAANKLPPLAWESRLEKSAHQHDLMMAKGCGLAHQCPDEPDLGTRITQQGVQWQTVGENIGEGSPVFSNDDAWNMVLMIHRGMMGEKPPDDGHRRNLLSKDFHRIGISIYIDSSNTLWLTEDFAN
;
A
#
# COMPACT_ATOMS: atom_id res chain seq x y z
N MET A 1 -48.47 30.21 -41.33
CA MET A 1 -49.17 31.12 -40.41
C MET A 1 -50.16 30.33 -39.57
N ARG A 2 -49.89 30.13 -38.30
CA ARG A 2 -50.82 29.93 -37.18
C ARG A 2 -49.99 29.75 -35.92
N LYS A 3 -50.01 30.75 -35.06
CA LYS A 3 -49.44 30.78 -33.72
C LYS A 3 -50.43 30.10 -32.79
N ASN A 4 -49.97 29.15 -32.00
CA ASN A 4 -50.73 28.59 -30.87
C ASN A 4 -49.94 28.90 -29.57
N TYR A 5 -50.51 29.78 -28.78
CA TYR A 5 -50.14 30.07 -27.40
C TYR A 5 -50.79 29.01 -26.50
N PHE A 6 -50.01 28.34 -25.70
CA PHE A 6 -50.53 27.55 -24.58
C PHE A 6 -50.16 28.23 -23.26
N ALA A 7 -51.20 28.48 -22.48
CA ALA A 7 -51.19 29.20 -21.23
C ALA A 7 -50.53 28.38 -20.11
N PHE A 8 -49.75 29.08 -19.32
CA PHE A 8 -49.24 28.56 -18.05
C PHE A 8 -50.32 28.57 -16.99
N MET A 9 -50.58 27.41 -16.40
CA MET A 9 -51.40 27.24 -15.19
C MET A 9 -50.44 27.00 -14.02
N ALA A 10 -50.30 28.01 -13.16
CA ALA A 10 -49.51 27.91 -11.93
C ALA A 10 -50.36 27.19 -10.86
N LEU A 11 -49.88 26.06 -10.39
CA LEU A 11 -50.48 25.32 -9.24
C LEU A 11 -49.55 25.55 -8.03
N SER A 12 -49.98 26.39 -7.12
CA SER A 12 -49.32 26.64 -5.83
C SER A 12 -49.59 25.47 -4.88
N LEU A 13 -48.59 24.70 -4.57
CA LEU A 13 -48.65 23.67 -3.55
C LEU A 13 -48.03 24.19 -2.24
N LEU A 14 -48.92 24.39 -1.26
CA LEU A 14 -48.59 24.79 0.10
C LEU A 14 -48.00 23.59 0.86
N LEU A 15 -46.69 23.56 1.14
CA LEU A 15 -46.09 22.54 2.00
C LEU A 15 -46.11 22.99 3.46
N LEU A 16 -46.86 22.26 4.26
CA LEU A 16 -46.87 22.32 5.71
C LEU A 16 -45.54 21.75 6.28
N LEU A 17 -44.79 22.61 6.97
CA LEU A 17 -43.62 22.24 7.79
C LEU A 17 -44.12 21.58 9.09
N THR A 18 -43.95 20.27 9.23
CA THR A 18 -43.98 19.61 10.53
C THR A 18 -42.58 19.47 11.05
N ALA A 19 -42.26 20.22 12.07
CA ALA A 19 -41.02 20.10 12.85
C ALA A 19 -41.09 18.83 13.69
N CYS A 20 -40.25 17.84 13.40
CA CYS A 20 -39.92 16.74 14.32
C CYS A 20 -38.60 17.05 15.00
N THR A 21 -38.72 17.54 16.25
CA THR A 21 -37.60 17.62 17.19
C THR A 21 -37.37 16.24 17.78
N GLY A 22 -36.16 15.73 17.67
CA GLY A 22 -35.78 14.49 18.31
C GLY A 22 -34.42 13.97 17.84
N LEU A 23 -33.35 14.71 18.17
CA LEU A 23 -32.01 14.15 18.09
C LEU A 23 -31.78 13.28 19.33
N PRO A 24 -31.36 12.01 19.20
CA PRO A 24 -30.90 11.25 20.35
C PRO A 24 -29.56 11.81 20.81
N THR A 25 -29.54 12.30 22.05
CA THR A 25 -28.31 12.65 22.76
C THR A 25 -27.55 11.38 23.04
N ILE A 26 -26.43 11.17 22.36
CA ILE A 26 -25.48 10.10 22.71
C ILE A 26 -24.70 10.60 23.91
N THR A 27 -25.05 10.15 25.10
CA THR A 27 -24.26 10.33 26.31
C THR A 27 -23.11 9.33 26.25
N ILE A 28 -21.90 9.82 25.96
CA ILE A 28 -20.69 9.01 26.12
C ILE A 28 -20.35 9.01 27.61
N ASN A 29 -20.74 7.98 28.32
CA ASN A 29 -20.34 7.76 29.70
C ASN A 29 -19.07 6.92 29.75
N GLN A 30 -18.08 7.52 30.38
CA GLN A 30 -16.99 6.95 31.17
C GLN A 30 -15.83 6.27 30.45
N ALA A 31 -14.73 6.97 30.61
CA ALA A 31 -13.38 6.44 30.58
C ALA A 31 -13.21 5.20 31.44
N THR A 32 -12.89 4.08 30.81
CA THR A 32 -12.28 2.92 31.46
C THR A 32 -10.77 3.19 31.54
N PRO A 33 -10.17 3.15 32.73
CA PRO A 33 -8.71 3.32 32.82
C PRO A 33 -8.01 2.05 32.33
N GLY A 34 -7.07 2.21 31.44
CA GLY A 34 -5.99 1.26 31.26
C GLY A 34 -6.17 0.18 30.20
N VAL A 35 -6.38 0.57 28.94
CA VAL A 35 -5.78 -0.19 27.85
C VAL A 35 -4.67 0.69 27.26
N THR A 36 -3.46 0.49 27.73
CA THR A 36 -2.28 0.94 27.01
C THR A 36 -2.23 0.08 25.74
N ILE A 37 -2.82 0.58 24.66
CA ILE A 37 -2.53 0.04 23.34
C ILE A 37 -1.08 0.48 23.10
N THR A 38 -0.13 -0.39 23.42
CA THR A 38 1.19 -0.34 22.80
C THR A 38 0.93 -0.62 21.34
N GLY A 39 0.61 0.44 20.62
CA GLY A 39 0.50 0.40 19.17
C GLY A 39 1.85 -0.05 18.65
N SER A 40 1.93 -1.28 18.19
CA SER A 40 2.95 -1.67 17.25
C SER A 40 2.80 -0.67 16.11
N GLN A 41 3.72 0.30 16.03
CA GLN A 41 3.70 1.28 14.96
C GLN A 41 3.86 0.48 13.67
N THR A 42 2.79 0.41 12.91
CA THR A 42 2.83 -0.12 11.54
C THR A 42 3.74 0.81 10.77
N PRO A 43 4.77 0.31 10.10
CA PRO A 43 5.61 1.14 9.24
C PRO A 43 4.74 1.81 8.17
N GLY A 44 4.98 3.09 7.91
CA GLY A 44 4.25 3.87 6.93
C GLY A 44 3.02 4.62 7.46
N THR A 45 2.53 5.56 6.67
CA THR A 45 1.25 6.24 6.88
C THR A 45 0.09 5.29 6.56
N GLY A 46 -1.13 5.60 6.99
CA GLY A 46 -2.29 4.78 6.65
C GLY A 46 -2.51 4.65 5.13
N GLU A 47 -2.09 5.65 4.35
CA GLU A 47 -2.18 5.66 2.89
C GLU A 47 -1.12 4.75 2.24
N GLU A 48 0.13 4.85 2.66
CA GLU A 48 1.22 3.97 2.20
C GLU A 48 0.92 2.51 2.51
N GLN A 49 0.35 2.22 3.69
CA GLN A 49 -0.10 0.89 4.05
C GLN A 49 -1.21 0.38 3.12
N GLN A 50 -2.16 1.23 2.73
CA GLN A 50 -3.22 0.85 1.78
C GLN A 50 -2.64 0.54 0.40
N LEU A 51 -1.69 1.33 -0.08
CA LEU A 51 -0.98 1.07 -1.35
C LEU A 51 -0.25 -0.28 -1.32
N ALA A 52 0.45 -0.59 -0.23
CA ALA A 52 1.14 -1.87 -0.06
C ALA A 52 0.17 -3.07 -0.07
N GLN A 53 -1.00 -2.94 0.57
CA GLN A 53 -2.04 -3.97 0.52
C GLN A 53 -2.67 -4.11 -0.87
N GLN A 54 -2.84 -3.02 -1.60
CA GLN A 54 -3.31 -3.06 -2.99
C GLN A 54 -2.29 -3.76 -3.90
N LEU A 55 -0.98 -3.49 -3.70
CA LEU A 55 0.09 -4.15 -4.43
C LEU A 55 0.13 -5.65 -4.14
N LEU A 56 0.01 -6.07 -2.87
CA LEU A 56 -0.09 -7.50 -2.54
C LEU A 56 -1.23 -8.19 -3.29
N LYS A 57 -2.39 -7.53 -3.37
CA LYS A 57 -3.53 -8.07 -4.13
C LYS A 57 -3.18 -8.24 -5.61
N GLN A 58 -2.51 -7.25 -6.22
CA GLN A 58 -2.07 -7.33 -7.62
C GLN A 58 -1.05 -8.46 -7.82
N ILE A 59 -0.03 -8.55 -6.97
CA ILE A 59 0.97 -9.63 -7.01
C ILE A 59 0.28 -11.00 -6.95
N ASN A 60 -0.68 -11.17 -6.06
CA ASN A 60 -1.39 -12.44 -5.91
C ASN A 60 -2.32 -12.76 -7.10
N GLN A 61 -2.85 -11.76 -7.80
CA GLN A 61 -3.54 -11.95 -9.08
C GLN A 61 -2.59 -12.44 -10.17
N ASP A 62 -1.39 -11.85 -10.26
CA ASP A 62 -0.39 -12.26 -11.25
C ASP A 62 0.16 -13.66 -10.95
N ARG A 63 0.36 -14.00 -9.69
CA ARG A 63 0.73 -15.36 -9.26
C ARG A 63 -0.36 -16.37 -9.63
N ALA A 64 -1.62 -16.06 -9.37
CA ALA A 64 -2.74 -16.92 -9.74
C ALA A 64 -2.81 -17.14 -11.27
N ALA A 65 -2.60 -16.10 -12.08
CA ALA A 65 -2.52 -16.18 -13.53
C ALA A 65 -1.38 -17.11 -14.00
N ASN A 66 -0.30 -17.22 -13.20
CA ASN A 66 0.82 -18.13 -13.41
C ASN A 66 0.69 -19.47 -12.65
N LYS A 67 -0.51 -19.80 -12.13
CA LYS A 67 -0.80 -21.05 -11.40
C LYS A 67 0.04 -21.25 -10.14
N LEU A 68 0.38 -20.18 -9.46
CA LEU A 68 1.15 -20.17 -8.22
C LEU A 68 0.23 -19.88 -7.03
N PRO A 69 0.53 -20.42 -5.84
CA PRO A 69 -0.18 -20.06 -4.62
C PRO A 69 0.07 -18.59 -4.26
N PRO A 70 -0.88 -17.94 -3.56
CA PRO A 70 -0.70 -16.57 -3.10
C PRO A 70 0.42 -16.48 -2.05
N LEU A 71 1.06 -15.30 -1.99
CA LEU A 71 1.94 -14.92 -0.88
C LEU A 71 1.10 -14.41 0.29
N ALA A 72 1.46 -14.81 1.50
CA ALA A 72 0.88 -14.31 2.72
C ALA A 72 1.63 -13.06 3.19
N TRP A 73 0.90 -12.06 3.70
CA TRP A 73 1.49 -10.89 4.34
C TRP A 73 2.23 -11.27 5.62
N GLU A 74 3.45 -10.75 5.79
CA GLU A 74 4.24 -10.91 7.01
C GLU A 74 4.71 -9.52 7.49
N SER A 75 4.15 -9.03 8.58
CA SER A 75 4.42 -7.67 9.08
C SER A 75 5.87 -7.46 9.54
N ARG A 76 6.58 -8.51 9.86
CA ARG A 76 8.00 -8.44 10.22
C ARG A 76 8.89 -8.27 8.98
N LEU A 77 8.50 -8.84 7.83
CA LEU A 77 9.12 -8.54 6.54
C LEU A 77 8.84 -7.10 6.11
N GLU A 78 7.61 -6.62 6.30
CA GLU A 78 7.26 -5.21 6.05
C GLU A 78 8.16 -4.24 6.84
N LYS A 79 8.43 -4.54 8.12
CA LYS A 79 9.34 -3.71 8.92
C LYS A 79 10.77 -3.70 8.38
N SER A 80 11.26 -4.85 7.90
CA SER A 80 12.57 -4.94 7.24
C SER A 80 12.60 -4.09 5.98
N ALA A 81 11.59 -4.25 5.10
CA ALA A 81 11.43 -3.47 3.89
C ALA A 81 11.35 -1.96 4.16
N HIS A 82 10.58 -1.54 5.17
CA HIS A 82 10.46 -0.13 5.52
C HIS A 82 11.77 0.49 6.02
N GLN A 83 12.55 -0.25 6.80
CA GLN A 83 13.88 0.21 7.22
C GLN A 83 14.78 0.45 6.01
N HIS A 84 14.69 -0.42 5.01
CA HIS A 84 15.47 -0.26 3.77
C HIS A 84 15.01 0.95 2.95
N ASP A 85 13.70 1.16 2.77
CA ASP A 85 13.17 2.36 2.12
C ASP A 85 13.69 3.64 2.77
N LEU A 86 13.72 3.70 4.09
CA LEU A 86 14.25 4.85 4.83
C LEU A 86 15.76 5.06 4.58
N MET A 87 16.54 3.99 4.42
CA MET A 87 17.97 4.09 4.11
C MET A 87 18.19 4.57 2.68
N MET A 88 17.44 4.06 1.72
CA MET A 88 17.49 4.53 0.33
C MET A 88 17.13 6.02 0.23
N ALA A 89 16.05 6.44 0.86
CA ALA A 89 15.56 7.83 0.86
C ALA A 89 16.51 8.81 1.56
N LYS A 90 17.32 8.36 2.53
CA LYS A 90 18.33 9.21 3.21
C LYS A 90 19.57 9.53 2.38
N GLY A 91 19.66 9.05 1.15
CA GLY A 91 20.74 9.37 0.25
C GLY A 91 21.59 8.18 -0.22
N CYS A 92 21.23 6.96 0.16
CA CYS A 92 21.80 5.76 -0.44
C CYS A 92 21.41 5.66 -1.93
N GLY A 93 20.17 6.10 -2.27
CA GLY A 93 19.61 5.89 -3.59
C GLY A 93 19.13 4.45 -3.78
N LEU A 94 18.67 4.11 -4.98
CA LEU A 94 18.14 2.78 -5.30
C LEU A 94 19.27 1.73 -5.30
N ALA A 95 19.40 0.97 -4.24
CA ALA A 95 20.41 -0.05 -4.06
C ALA A 95 19.97 -1.12 -3.07
N HIS A 96 20.23 -2.40 -3.36
CA HIS A 96 19.92 -3.53 -2.46
C HIS A 96 20.72 -3.55 -1.16
N GLN A 97 21.77 -2.79 -1.06
CA GLN A 97 22.63 -2.68 0.11
C GLN A 97 23.07 -1.25 0.29
N CYS A 98 22.59 -0.62 1.35
CA CYS A 98 23.05 0.71 1.73
C CYS A 98 24.30 0.66 2.64
N PRO A 99 25.16 1.69 2.65
CA PRO A 99 26.20 1.82 3.66
C PRO A 99 25.58 1.81 5.07
N ASP A 100 26.30 1.18 6.01
CA ASP A 100 25.90 1.09 7.42
C ASP A 100 24.57 0.36 7.70
N GLU A 101 24.04 -0.33 6.70
CA GLU A 101 22.88 -1.20 6.84
C GLU A 101 23.28 -2.68 6.88
N PRO A 102 22.65 -3.52 7.73
CA PRO A 102 22.84 -4.96 7.64
C PRO A 102 22.38 -5.52 6.29
N ASP A 103 23.00 -6.60 5.83
CA ASP A 103 22.50 -7.31 4.64
C ASP A 103 21.05 -7.79 4.82
N LEU A 104 20.38 -8.08 3.71
CA LEU A 104 18.97 -8.48 3.65
C LEU A 104 18.62 -9.59 4.65
N GLY A 105 19.42 -10.67 4.67
CA GLY A 105 19.15 -11.80 5.58
C GLY A 105 19.27 -11.39 7.04
N THR A 106 20.23 -10.56 7.37
CA THR A 106 20.42 -10.02 8.72
C THR A 106 19.30 -9.04 9.09
N ARG A 107 18.84 -8.14 8.21
CA ARG A 107 17.70 -7.25 8.46
C ARG A 107 16.44 -8.05 8.79
N ILE A 108 16.12 -9.05 7.97
CA ILE A 108 14.96 -9.91 8.13
C ILE A 108 15.05 -10.72 9.44
N THR A 109 16.22 -11.26 9.77
CA THR A 109 16.45 -12.00 11.00
C THR A 109 16.29 -11.12 12.24
N GLN A 110 16.74 -9.87 12.19
CA GLN A 110 16.59 -8.88 13.27
C GLN A 110 15.12 -8.56 13.55
N GLN A 111 14.23 -8.69 12.57
CA GLN A 111 12.79 -8.60 12.77
C GLN A 111 12.16 -9.88 13.36
N GLY A 112 12.95 -10.91 13.61
CA GLY A 112 12.48 -12.17 14.17
C GLY A 112 11.82 -13.13 13.16
N VAL A 113 12.02 -12.92 11.87
CA VAL A 113 11.55 -13.85 10.83
C VAL A 113 12.48 -15.05 10.76
N GLN A 114 11.90 -16.24 10.80
CA GLN A 114 12.61 -17.49 10.51
C GLN A 114 12.50 -17.77 9.01
N TRP A 115 13.62 -18.05 8.36
CA TRP A 115 13.68 -18.27 6.92
C TRP A 115 14.79 -19.25 6.53
N GLN A 116 14.69 -19.83 5.36
CA GLN A 116 15.76 -20.60 4.70
C GLN A 116 16.17 -19.93 3.38
N THR A 117 15.24 -19.18 2.77
CA THR A 117 15.46 -18.45 1.54
C THR A 117 14.75 -17.10 1.65
N VAL A 118 15.45 -16.05 1.27
CA VAL A 118 14.93 -14.68 1.19
C VAL A 118 15.22 -14.08 -0.17
N GLY A 119 14.45 -13.09 -0.56
CA GLY A 119 14.64 -12.29 -1.76
C GLY A 119 14.14 -10.87 -1.53
N GLU A 120 14.58 -9.96 -2.37
CA GLU A 120 14.19 -8.57 -2.31
C GLU A 120 13.98 -8.01 -3.72
N ASN A 121 12.93 -7.23 -3.87
CA ASN A 121 12.75 -6.34 -5.00
C ASN A 121 12.70 -4.91 -4.49
N ILE A 122 13.31 -4.00 -5.21
CA ILE A 122 13.29 -2.56 -4.91
C ILE A 122 12.89 -1.77 -6.14
N GLY A 123 12.28 -0.61 -5.92
CA GLY A 123 11.91 0.32 -6.98
C GLY A 123 11.77 1.74 -6.46
N GLU A 124 11.94 2.70 -7.34
CA GLU A 124 11.70 4.11 -7.05
C GLU A 124 10.93 4.77 -8.18
N GLY A 125 10.25 5.87 -7.88
CA GLY A 125 9.59 6.69 -8.87
C GLY A 125 9.20 8.05 -8.35
N SER A 126 9.31 9.08 -9.21
CA SER A 126 8.97 10.46 -8.87
C SER A 126 8.56 11.25 -10.12
N PRO A 127 7.81 12.34 -9.98
CA PRO A 127 7.21 12.83 -8.74
C PRO A 127 5.86 12.17 -8.43
N VAL A 128 5.51 12.12 -7.14
CA VAL A 128 4.20 11.66 -6.64
C VAL A 128 3.58 12.77 -5.81
N PHE A 129 2.41 13.29 -6.22
CA PHE A 129 1.74 14.41 -5.56
C PHE A 129 0.37 14.08 -4.99
N SER A 130 -0.16 12.91 -5.30
CA SER A 130 -1.47 12.43 -4.85
C SER A 130 -1.49 10.92 -4.69
N ASN A 131 -2.50 10.38 -4.01
CA ASN A 131 -2.68 8.93 -3.88
C ASN A 131 -2.89 8.23 -5.22
N ASP A 132 -3.59 8.89 -6.17
CA ASP A 132 -3.76 8.34 -7.51
C ASP A 132 -2.43 8.28 -8.27
N ASP A 133 -1.57 9.31 -8.13
CA ASP A 133 -0.23 9.31 -8.70
C ASP A 133 0.62 8.20 -8.05
N ALA A 134 0.52 8.04 -6.73
CA ALA A 134 1.24 7.02 -5.99
C ALA A 134 0.85 5.61 -6.46
N TRP A 135 -0.45 5.33 -6.60
CA TRP A 135 -0.90 4.04 -7.09
C TRP A 135 -0.46 3.77 -8.54
N ASN A 136 -0.56 4.78 -9.41
CA ASN A 136 -0.09 4.65 -10.80
C ASN A 136 1.41 4.38 -10.85
N MET A 137 2.21 5.02 -9.99
CA MET A 137 3.65 4.79 -9.88
C MET A 137 3.96 3.37 -9.40
N VAL A 138 3.29 2.90 -8.33
CA VAL A 138 3.42 1.53 -7.83
C VAL A 138 3.12 0.51 -8.94
N LEU A 139 2.02 0.71 -9.68
CA LEU A 139 1.67 -0.17 -10.81
C LEU A 139 2.68 -0.11 -11.94
N MET A 140 3.26 1.05 -12.21
CA MET A 140 4.30 1.20 -13.25
C MET A 140 5.55 0.41 -12.87
N ILE A 141 6.03 0.54 -11.63
CA ILE A 141 7.18 -0.20 -11.11
C ILE A 141 6.89 -1.71 -11.18
N HIS A 142 5.75 -2.15 -10.62
CA HIS A 142 5.38 -3.56 -10.61
C HIS A 142 5.27 -4.17 -12.02
N ARG A 143 4.66 -3.44 -12.96
CA ARG A 143 4.59 -3.89 -14.36
C ARG A 143 5.95 -3.96 -15.03
N GLY A 144 6.87 -3.04 -14.67
CA GLY A 144 8.27 -3.10 -15.10
C GLY A 144 8.91 -4.40 -14.64
N MET A 145 8.85 -4.70 -13.35
CA MET A 145 9.37 -5.93 -12.74
C MET A 145 8.75 -7.19 -13.37
N MET A 146 7.43 -7.23 -13.53
CA MET A 146 6.74 -8.35 -14.17
C MET A 146 7.02 -8.48 -15.68
N GLY A 147 7.42 -7.38 -16.32
CA GLY A 147 7.77 -7.33 -17.75
C GLY A 147 9.17 -7.79 -18.09
N GLU A 148 10.05 -7.96 -17.08
CA GLU A 148 11.43 -8.38 -17.26
C GLU A 148 11.57 -9.69 -18.07
N LYS A 149 12.71 -9.83 -18.75
CA LYS A 149 13.04 -11.00 -19.57
C LYS A 149 14.42 -11.52 -19.20
N PRO A 150 14.62 -12.86 -19.28
CA PRO A 150 15.93 -13.44 -19.09
C PRO A 150 16.98 -12.85 -20.06
N PRO A 151 18.22 -12.65 -19.59
CA PRO A 151 18.74 -13.04 -18.28
C PRO A 151 18.45 -12.05 -17.15
N ASP A 152 17.98 -10.84 -17.46
CA ASP A 152 17.83 -9.72 -16.52
C ASP A 152 16.37 -9.68 -15.99
N ASP A 153 15.94 -10.76 -15.35
CA ASP A 153 14.57 -10.97 -14.87
C ASP A 153 14.51 -11.24 -13.35
N GLY A 154 15.41 -10.64 -12.59
CA GLY A 154 15.56 -10.88 -11.16
C GLY A 154 14.30 -10.60 -10.37
N HIS A 155 13.68 -9.43 -10.58
CA HIS A 155 12.46 -9.06 -9.87
C HIS A 155 11.29 -9.99 -10.23
N ARG A 156 11.12 -10.28 -11.53
CA ARG A 156 10.09 -11.22 -12.00
C ARG A 156 10.26 -12.59 -11.38
N ARG A 157 11.49 -13.10 -11.28
CA ARG A 157 11.77 -14.41 -10.66
C ARG A 157 11.36 -14.42 -9.20
N ASN A 158 11.62 -13.36 -8.43
CA ASN A 158 11.16 -13.25 -7.05
C ASN A 158 9.63 -13.29 -6.97
N LEU A 159 8.95 -12.43 -7.75
CA LEU A 159 7.48 -12.35 -7.78
C LEU A 159 6.81 -13.69 -8.14
N LEU A 160 7.43 -14.49 -8.99
CA LEU A 160 6.90 -15.78 -9.47
C LEU A 160 7.63 -17.00 -8.87
N SER A 161 8.44 -16.81 -7.84
CA SER A 161 9.11 -17.94 -7.17
C SER A 161 8.10 -18.86 -6.48
N LYS A 162 8.33 -20.16 -6.57
CA LYS A 162 7.60 -21.20 -5.84
C LYS A 162 8.11 -21.37 -4.40
N ASP A 163 9.31 -20.87 -4.16
CA ASP A 163 10.00 -21.04 -2.87
C ASP A 163 9.56 -20.00 -1.85
N PHE A 164 9.01 -18.87 -2.30
CA PHE A 164 8.48 -17.85 -1.39
C PHE A 164 7.01 -18.08 -1.07
N HIS A 165 6.68 -17.95 0.23
CA HIS A 165 5.33 -18.12 0.77
C HIS A 165 4.83 -16.86 1.49
N ARG A 166 5.75 -15.98 1.90
CA ARG A 166 5.47 -14.76 2.65
C ARG A 166 6.12 -13.55 1.97
N ILE A 167 5.49 -12.41 2.15
CA ILE A 167 5.96 -11.13 1.65
C ILE A 167 5.66 -10.03 2.67
N GLY A 168 6.58 -9.09 2.80
CA GLY A 168 6.35 -7.78 3.39
C GLY A 168 6.62 -6.72 2.35
N ILE A 169 5.72 -5.78 2.21
CA ILE A 169 5.84 -4.68 1.25
C ILE A 169 5.87 -3.38 2.01
N SER A 170 6.85 -2.55 1.72
CA SER A 170 6.89 -1.16 2.16
C SER A 170 6.75 -0.24 0.96
N ILE A 171 5.99 0.81 1.16
CA ILE A 171 5.93 1.98 0.29
C ILE A 171 6.20 3.17 1.19
N TYR A 172 7.13 4.00 0.81
CA TYR A 172 7.49 5.22 1.51
C TYR A 172 7.60 6.38 0.53
N ILE A 173 6.92 7.47 0.80
CA ILE A 173 6.98 8.70 -0.01
C ILE A 173 7.71 9.75 0.80
N ASP A 174 8.88 10.16 0.29
CA ASP A 174 9.72 11.13 0.98
C ASP A 174 9.28 12.59 0.76
N SER A 175 9.94 13.52 1.46
CA SER A 175 9.65 14.94 1.36
C SER A 175 9.95 15.57 -0.01
N SER A 176 10.62 14.84 -0.89
CA SER A 176 10.90 15.23 -2.28
C SER A 176 9.87 14.68 -3.26
N ASN A 177 8.80 14.05 -2.75
CA ASN A 177 7.78 13.36 -3.53
C ASN A 177 8.35 12.18 -4.34
N THR A 178 9.38 11.54 -3.85
CA THR A 178 9.89 10.28 -4.38
C THR A 178 9.27 9.11 -3.63
N LEU A 179 8.69 8.18 -4.37
CA LEU A 179 8.16 6.93 -3.87
C LEU A 179 9.28 5.89 -3.90
N TRP A 180 9.52 5.28 -2.75
CA TRP A 180 10.40 4.14 -2.54
C TRP A 180 9.55 2.91 -2.30
N LEU A 181 9.91 1.80 -2.91
CA LEU A 181 9.21 0.53 -2.81
C LEU A 181 10.22 -0.57 -2.52
N THR A 182 9.97 -1.32 -1.46
CA THR A 182 10.70 -2.56 -1.16
C THR A 182 9.71 -3.71 -0.92
N GLU A 183 9.98 -4.85 -1.56
CA GLU A 183 9.27 -6.11 -1.38
C GLU A 183 10.26 -7.14 -0.82
N ASP A 184 10.14 -7.47 0.47
CA ASP A 184 10.94 -8.53 1.12
C ASP A 184 10.18 -9.86 1.09
N PHE A 185 10.81 -10.90 0.57
CA PHE A 185 10.24 -12.25 0.43
C PHE A 185 10.91 -13.24 1.37
N ALA A 186 10.14 -14.22 1.88
CA ALA A 186 10.66 -15.39 2.60
C ALA A 186 9.83 -16.64 2.28
N ASN A 187 10.47 -17.80 2.47
CA ASN A 187 9.81 -19.11 2.42
C ASN A 187 9.03 -19.42 3.70
#